data_80ad2c14c883753d091adb59251ab03c
#
_entry.id   80ad2c14c883753d091adb59251ab03c
#
_cell.length_a   1.000
_cell.length_b   1.000
_cell.length_c   1.000
_cell.angle_alpha   90.00
_cell.angle_beta   90.00
_cell.angle_gamma   90.00
#
_symmetry.space_group_name_H-M   'P 1'
#
loop_
_entity.id
_entity.type
_entity.pdbx_description
1 polymer ?
#
loop_
_entity_poly.entity_id
_entity_poly.type
_entity_poly.pdbx_seq_one_letter_code
_entity_poly.pdbx_strand_id
1 'polypeptide(L)'
;MAPHTRKRLILALALSVLSGTGISAEPHSVVAARLQADLEVVKMFRPAYPFWQYIFIIPHGRFAFGSGGDGRLLVTFPSAGDWARDAEWADRRLAESLDGATWPKRLDDRRDLVVRLLEPEVGSLVHNPTRGQFLLPNVPNYGPFLDEWSLIYERFGVPAEVGLAQAILESGLKGTARSRANALGLCQWLRRNWQFLDRLSPAVIEAYNQTTQAPYCAAYLSVLATMYGTFIPALSEHHSGGVNVGRALINGERLGGVTTREQYMMGSQFAQDLRGVALQRYRDLYRTYGVRSFRYAEMVFGNTVNVRRLRAEVPQERIFGMRTSRPIMVGEITKRTHLTATEVQRFNPALTRQVPTGATIYLPEFVPELGADVSFWHRPPDPSFSAALDSFL
;
A
#
# COMPACT_ATOMS: atom_id res chain seq x y z
N MET A 1 -22.43 -4.00 -19.72
CA MET A 1 -22.82 -3.89 -18.30
C MET A 1 -22.40 -2.53 -17.77
N ALA A 2 -23.30 -1.82 -17.10
CA ALA A 2 -23.00 -0.48 -16.59
C ALA A 2 -21.88 -0.55 -15.51
N PRO A 3 -20.97 0.43 -15.48
CA PRO A 3 -19.83 0.43 -14.55
C PRO A 3 -20.20 0.38 -13.06
N HIS A 4 -21.43 0.78 -12.74
CA HIS A 4 -21.97 0.70 -11.37
C HIS A 4 -22.30 -0.73 -10.93
N THR A 5 -22.66 -1.62 -11.84
CA THR A 5 -23.02 -3.01 -11.54
C THR A 5 -21.79 -3.84 -11.23
N ARG A 6 -20.67 -3.61 -11.93
CA ARG A 6 -19.40 -4.30 -11.66
C ARG A 6 -18.82 -3.98 -10.28
N LYS A 7 -18.86 -2.70 -9.87
CA LYS A 7 -18.35 -2.31 -8.53
C LYS A 7 -19.22 -2.86 -7.39
N ARG A 8 -20.52 -2.98 -7.59
CA ARG A 8 -21.42 -3.61 -6.61
C ARG A 8 -21.19 -5.13 -6.52
N LEU A 9 -20.85 -5.77 -7.63
CA LEU A 9 -20.58 -7.20 -7.67
C LEU A 9 -19.24 -7.53 -6.96
N ILE A 10 -18.18 -6.75 -7.20
CA ILE A 10 -16.87 -6.96 -6.57
C ILE A 10 -16.95 -6.75 -5.05
N LEU A 11 -17.67 -5.74 -4.61
CA LEU A 11 -17.84 -5.48 -3.18
C LEU A 11 -18.77 -6.52 -2.52
N ALA A 12 -19.79 -6.99 -3.22
CA ALA A 12 -20.67 -8.07 -2.77
C ALA A 12 -19.93 -9.41 -2.67
N LEU A 13 -19.02 -9.71 -3.63
CA LEU A 13 -18.16 -10.88 -3.56
C LEU A 13 -17.19 -10.82 -2.37
N ALA A 14 -16.54 -9.68 -2.14
CA ALA A 14 -15.64 -9.50 -0.99
C ALA A 14 -16.36 -9.72 0.35
N LEU A 15 -17.66 -9.48 0.39
CA LEU A 15 -18.50 -9.63 1.59
C LEU A 15 -19.08 -11.02 1.79
N SER A 16 -19.34 -11.76 0.72
CA SER A 16 -19.70 -13.17 0.82
C SER A 16 -18.55 -14.00 1.44
N VAL A 17 -17.29 -13.58 1.20
CA VAL A 17 -16.10 -14.17 1.86
C VAL A 17 -16.12 -13.94 3.37
N LEU A 18 -16.59 -12.78 3.83
CA LEU A 18 -16.66 -12.46 5.27
C LEU A 18 -17.85 -13.12 5.99
N SER A 19 -18.91 -13.46 5.25
CA SER A 19 -20.09 -14.15 5.78
C SER A 19 -19.99 -15.67 5.78
N GLY A 20 -18.81 -16.24 5.48
CA GLY A 20 -18.58 -17.69 5.54
C GLY A 20 -19.15 -18.49 4.37
N THR A 21 -19.69 -17.82 3.33
CA THR A 21 -20.15 -18.48 2.12
C THR A 21 -19.06 -18.51 1.05
N GLY A 22 -18.17 -19.47 1.13
CA GLY A 22 -17.63 -20.23 0.03
C GLY A 22 -16.75 -19.54 -1.03
N ILE A 23 -15.84 -18.60 -0.68
CA ILE A 23 -14.67 -18.34 -1.52
C ILE A 23 -13.45 -18.74 -0.69
N SER A 24 -12.87 -19.90 -0.99
CA SER A 24 -11.58 -20.31 -0.44
C SER A 24 -10.49 -19.35 -0.87
N ALA A 25 -9.58 -18.99 0.03
CA ALA A 25 -8.36 -18.32 -0.34
C ALA A 25 -7.58 -19.19 -1.33
N GLU A 26 -7.00 -18.58 -2.37
CA GLU A 26 -6.15 -19.32 -3.32
C GLU A 26 -5.01 -20.04 -2.56
N PRO A 27 -4.59 -21.23 -3.02
CA PRO A 27 -3.46 -21.93 -2.43
C PRO A 27 -2.22 -21.03 -2.34
N HIS A 28 -1.48 -21.12 -1.24
CA HIS A 28 -0.27 -20.32 -1.04
C HIS A 28 0.74 -20.46 -2.19
N SER A 29 0.84 -21.64 -2.81
CA SER A 29 1.69 -21.89 -3.96
C SER A 29 1.30 -21.06 -5.20
N VAL A 30 0.00 -20.91 -5.45
CA VAL A 30 -0.52 -20.07 -6.57
C VAL A 30 -0.23 -18.59 -6.31
N VAL A 31 -0.45 -18.13 -5.09
CA VAL A 31 -0.15 -16.74 -4.70
C VAL A 31 1.34 -16.45 -4.80
N ALA A 32 2.19 -17.37 -4.34
CA ALA A 32 3.65 -17.25 -4.43
C ALA A 32 4.15 -17.22 -5.88
N ALA A 33 3.64 -18.11 -6.73
CA ALA A 33 3.97 -18.13 -8.17
C ALA A 33 3.53 -16.84 -8.86
N ARG A 34 2.33 -16.33 -8.52
CA ARG A 34 1.83 -15.04 -9.02
C ARG A 34 2.76 -13.90 -8.64
N LEU A 35 3.15 -13.81 -7.36
CA LEU A 35 4.06 -12.79 -6.86
C LEU A 35 5.43 -12.85 -7.55
N GLN A 36 5.98 -14.04 -7.71
CA GLN A 36 7.27 -14.24 -8.40
C GLN A 36 7.21 -13.74 -9.85
N ALA A 37 6.17 -14.12 -10.60
CA ALA A 37 5.97 -13.65 -11.96
C ALA A 37 5.76 -12.14 -12.05
N ASP A 38 5.07 -11.54 -11.07
CA ASP A 38 4.90 -10.09 -10.98
C ASP A 38 6.24 -9.37 -10.75
N LEU A 39 7.08 -9.89 -9.83
CA LEU A 39 8.41 -9.32 -9.54
C LEU A 39 9.34 -9.38 -10.76
N GLU A 40 9.33 -10.48 -11.52
CA GLU A 40 10.12 -10.62 -12.75
C GLU A 40 9.72 -9.57 -13.78
N VAL A 41 8.42 -9.37 -14.00
CA VAL A 41 7.92 -8.38 -14.96
C VAL A 41 8.18 -6.96 -14.46
N VAL A 42 7.97 -6.67 -13.18
CA VAL A 42 8.30 -5.35 -12.60
C VAL A 42 9.79 -5.07 -12.76
N LYS A 43 10.67 -6.03 -12.49
CA LYS A 43 12.12 -5.89 -12.67
C LYS A 43 12.49 -5.62 -14.13
N MET A 44 11.85 -6.31 -15.07
CA MET A 44 12.10 -6.14 -16.50
C MET A 44 11.69 -4.75 -17.01
N PHE A 45 10.49 -4.30 -16.69
CA PHE A 45 9.93 -3.06 -17.22
C PHE A 45 10.24 -1.82 -16.38
N ARG A 46 10.57 -1.99 -15.11
CA ARG A 46 10.79 -0.94 -14.10
C ARG A 46 11.98 -1.28 -13.20
N PRO A 47 13.19 -1.46 -13.75
CA PRO A 47 14.36 -1.93 -12.97
C PRO A 47 14.66 -1.02 -11.78
N ALA A 48 14.31 0.26 -11.86
CA ALA A 48 14.46 1.22 -10.76
C ALA A 48 13.39 1.10 -9.66
N TYR A 49 12.48 0.12 -9.69
CA TYR A 49 11.41 0.01 -8.67
C TYR A 49 11.93 -0.03 -7.22
N PRO A 50 13.12 -0.56 -6.90
CA PRO A 50 13.63 -0.55 -5.53
C PRO A 50 13.91 0.86 -4.99
N PHE A 51 14.05 1.86 -5.87
CA PHE A 51 14.24 3.26 -5.48
C PHE A 51 13.11 3.79 -4.58
N TRP A 52 11.90 3.30 -4.75
CA TRP A 52 10.74 3.77 -4.00
C TRP A 52 10.82 3.51 -2.50
N GLN A 53 11.63 2.54 -2.04
CA GLN A 53 11.86 2.33 -0.61
C GLN A 53 12.42 3.58 0.08
N TYR A 54 13.32 4.31 -0.59
CA TYR A 54 13.99 5.48 -0.02
C TYR A 54 13.06 6.68 0.15
N ILE A 55 12.03 6.77 -0.70
CA ILE A 55 11.12 7.92 -0.69
C ILE A 55 10.32 8.02 0.60
N PHE A 56 10.01 6.90 1.26
CA PHE A 56 9.18 6.87 2.46
C PHE A 56 9.98 6.74 3.78
N ILE A 57 11.28 6.44 3.71
CA ILE A 57 12.14 6.29 4.90
C ILE A 57 13.14 7.45 5.07
N ILE A 58 13.39 8.23 4.04
CA ILE A 58 14.21 9.45 4.17
C ILE A 58 13.31 10.58 4.65
N PRO A 59 13.73 11.35 5.69
CA PRO A 59 12.96 12.48 6.20
C PRO A 59 12.50 13.45 5.10
N HIS A 60 11.35 14.08 5.33
CA HIS A 60 10.81 15.07 4.40
C HIS A 60 11.76 16.25 4.22
N GLY A 61 11.67 16.90 3.07
CA GLY A 61 12.45 18.10 2.75
C GLY A 61 13.72 17.80 1.96
N ARG A 62 13.82 16.61 1.38
CA ARG A 62 14.94 16.25 0.50
C ARG A 62 14.42 15.80 -0.88
N PHE A 63 15.34 15.80 -1.86
CA PHE A 63 15.21 15.12 -3.14
C PHE A 63 16.19 13.95 -3.19
N ALA A 64 15.67 12.75 -3.40
CA ALA A 64 16.50 11.57 -3.61
C ALA A 64 16.72 11.36 -5.11
N PHE A 65 17.94 10.95 -5.47
CA PHE A 65 18.35 10.51 -6.80
C PHE A 65 18.84 9.07 -6.70
N GLY A 66 18.42 8.24 -7.63
CA GLY A 66 18.80 6.85 -7.73
C GLY A 66 19.13 6.42 -9.14
N SER A 67 19.81 5.28 -9.26
CA SER A 67 20.10 4.65 -10.54
C SER A 67 18.81 4.18 -11.22
N GLY A 68 18.63 4.47 -12.49
CA GLY A 68 17.52 3.98 -13.29
C GLY A 68 17.63 2.49 -13.64
N GLY A 69 18.84 1.91 -13.53
CA GLY A 69 19.09 0.52 -13.86
C GLY A 69 18.77 -0.49 -12.74
N ASP A 70 18.90 -0.06 -11.47
CA ASP A 70 18.72 -0.96 -10.31
C ASP A 70 18.01 -0.31 -9.11
N GLY A 71 17.71 0.98 -9.18
CA GLY A 71 17.01 1.72 -8.13
C GLY A 71 17.85 2.00 -6.88
N ARG A 72 19.17 1.75 -6.88
CA ARG A 72 20.01 2.09 -5.72
C ARG A 72 20.04 3.60 -5.51
N LEU A 73 20.08 4.03 -4.25
CA LEU A 73 20.25 5.44 -3.89
C LEU A 73 21.67 5.90 -4.26
N LEU A 74 21.77 7.07 -4.86
CA LEU A 74 23.04 7.71 -5.22
C LEU A 74 23.33 8.89 -4.29
N VAL A 75 22.39 9.81 -4.18
CA VAL A 75 22.52 11.05 -3.41
C VAL A 75 21.17 11.60 -3.00
N THR A 76 21.14 12.36 -1.91
CA THR A 76 19.99 13.21 -1.57
C THR A 76 20.44 14.67 -1.42
N PHE A 77 19.59 15.59 -1.87
CA PHE A 77 19.77 17.04 -1.73
C PHE A 77 18.63 17.65 -0.90
N PRO A 78 18.87 18.73 -0.14
CA PRO A 78 17.80 19.41 0.57
C PRO A 78 16.83 20.08 -0.44
N SER A 79 15.52 20.08 -0.14
CA SER A 79 14.52 20.78 -0.97
C SER A 79 14.71 22.29 -0.96
N ALA A 80 15.25 22.83 0.14
CA ALA A 80 15.68 24.21 0.30
C ALA A 80 17.07 24.20 0.93
N GLY A 81 18.01 24.98 0.36
CA GLY A 81 19.39 25.03 0.87
C GLY A 81 20.43 24.93 -0.22
N ASP A 82 21.66 24.70 0.21
CA ASP A 82 22.84 24.63 -0.64
C ASP A 82 23.10 23.18 -1.07
N TRP A 83 22.86 22.91 -2.36
CA TRP A 83 23.06 21.58 -2.92
C TRP A 83 24.52 21.16 -3.00
N ALA A 84 25.44 22.12 -3.13
CA ALA A 84 26.87 21.80 -3.13
C ALA A 84 27.35 21.32 -1.75
N ARG A 85 26.91 21.99 -0.68
CA ARG A 85 27.36 21.73 0.67
C ARG A 85 26.56 20.64 1.39
N ASP A 86 25.22 20.63 1.19
CA ASP A 86 24.29 19.85 2.02
C ASP A 86 23.84 18.55 1.33
N ALA A 87 24.57 18.09 0.29
CA ALA A 87 24.36 16.82 -0.35
C ALA A 87 24.76 15.66 0.57
N GLU A 88 23.92 14.63 0.65
CA GLU A 88 24.23 13.37 1.35
C GLU A 88 24.43 12.26 0.32
N TRP A 89 25.67 11.87 0.13
CA TRP A 89 26.08 10.88 -0.86
C TRP A 89 25.99 9.46 -0.30
N ALA A 90 25.20 8.59 -0.96
CA ALA A 90 25.24 7.16 -0.73
C ALA A 90 26.41 6.51 -1.49
N ASP A 91 26.77 7.04 -2.68
CA ASP A 91 27.97 6.71 -3.43
C ASP A 91 28.87 7.96 -3.54
N ARG A 92 29.84 8.07 -2.64
CA ARG A 92 30.73 9.25 -2.55
C ARG A 92 31.61 9.46 -3.78
N ARG A 93 31.86 8.42 -4.58
CA ARG A 93 32.69 8.54 -5.81
C ARG A 93 32.04 9.46 -6.83
N LEU A 94 30.72 9.57 -6.80
CA LEU A 94 29.96 10.43 -7.69
C LEU A 94 29.98 11.91 -7.30
N ALA A 95 30.51 12.25 -6.12
CA ALA A 95 30.58 13.65 -5.68
C ALA A 95 31.45 14.51 -6.60
N GLU A 96 32.56 13.94 -7.09
CA GLU A 96 33.49 14.62 -8.00
C GLU A 96 32.84 15.06 -9.31
N SER A 97 31.81 14.33 -9.79
CA SER A 97 31.06 14.67 -11.01
C SER A 97 30.26 15.99 -10.88
N LEU A 98 30.05 16.46 -9.66
CA LEU A 98 29.36 17.72 -9.37
C LEU A 98 30.32 18.84 -8.91
N ASP A 99 31.61 18.58 -8.81
CA ASP A 99 32.60 19.57 -8.38
C ASP A 99 32.65 20.73 -9.36
N GLY A 100 32.68 21.96 -8.82
CA GLY A 100 32.70 23.17 -9.62
C GLY A 100 31.39 23.49 -10.36
N ALA A 101 30.32 22.71 -10.15
CA ALA A 101 29.03 22.95 -10.79
C ALA A 101 28.42 24.29 -10.34
N THR A 102 27.98 25.09 -11.30
CA THR A 102 27.22 26.30 -11.02
C THR A 102 25.73 25.96 -10.84
N TRP A 103 25.27 26.07 -9.60
CA TRP A 103 23.91 25.66 -9.23
C TRP A 103 22.84 26.66 -9.64
N PRO A 104 21.86 26.26 -10.45
CA PRO A 104 20.74 27.12 -10.81
C PRO A 104 19.88 27.50 -9.59
N LYS A 105 19.15 28.61 -9.70
CA LYS A 105 18.20 29.04 -8.64
C LYS A 105 16.93 28.18 -8.61
N ARG A 106 16.42 27.80 -9.79
CA ARG A 106 15.18 27.02 -9.89
C ARG A 106 15.44 25.55 -9.59
N LEU A 107 14.53 24.95 -8.84
CA LEU A 107 14.63 23.56 -8.41
C LEU A 107 14.62 22.57 -9.58
N ASP A 108 13.78 22.82 -10.59
CA ASP A 108 13.72 21.97 -11.78
C ASP A 108 15.05 21.95 -12.52
N ASP A 109 15.64 23.15 -12.73
CA ASP A 109 16.93 23.30 -13.42
C ASP A 109 18.08 22.62 -12.62
N ARG A 110 18.01 22.64 -11.27
CA ARG A 110 18.95 21.89 -10.41
C ARG A 110 18.84 20.38 -10.63
N ARG A 111 17.61 19.86 -10.69
CA ARG A 111 17.38 18.42 -10.95
C ARG A 111 17.93 18.01 -12.30
N ASP A 112 17.65 18.81 -13.33
CA ASP A 112 18.14 18.57 -14.70
C ASP A 112 19.66 18.65 -14.76
N LEU A 113 20.31 19.52 -13.98
CA LEU A 113 21.77 19.60 -13.87
C LEU A 113 22.33 18.31 -13.26
N VAL A 114 21.77 17.83 -12.13
CA VAL A 114 22.22 16.57 -11.50
C VAL A 114 22.09 15.40 -12.46
N VAL A 115 20.95 15.30 -13.16
CA VAL A 115 20.74 14.23 -14.16
C VAL A 115 21.83 14.30 -15.23
N ARG A 116 22.07 15.45 -15.85
CA ARG A 116 23.09 15.59 -16.89
C ARG A 116 24.52 15.26 -16.43
N LEU A 117 24.85 15.58 -15.19
CA LEU A 117 26.22 15.38 -14.69
C LEU A 117 26.46 13.94 -14.22
N LEU A 118 25.43 13.27 -13.68
CA LEU A 118 25.57 11.90 -13.20
C LEU A 118 25.23 10.83 -14.27
N GLU A 119 24.39 11.16 -15.26
CA GLU A 119 23.98 10.19 -16.29
C GLU A 119 25.14 9.53 -17.04
N PRO A 120 26.26 10.23 -17.40
CA PRO A 120 27.43 9.58 -18.01
C PRO A 120 28.07 8.50 -17.15
N GLU A 121 27.99 8.63 -15.81
CA GLU A 121 28.65 7.70 -14.86
C GLU A 121 27.74 6.50 -14.49
N VAL A 122 26.43 6.71 -14.39
CA VAL A 122 25.52 5.72 -13.82
C VAL A 122 24.40 5.28 -14.77
N GLY A 123 24.35 5.82 -15.98
CA GLY A 123 23.24 5.64 -16.91
C GLY A 123 22.02 6.47 -16.48
N SER A 124 20.82 6.02 -16.88
CA SER A 124 19.58 6.74 -16.57
C SER A 124 19.40 6.90 -15.05
N LEU A 125 18.80 8.03 -14.68
CA LEU A 125 18.48 8.34 -13.28
C LEU A 125 16.98 8.40 -13.03
N VAL A 126 16.61 8.06 -11.79
CA VAL A 126 15.28 8.33 -11.23
C VAL A 126 15.42 9.29 -10.06
N HIS A 127 14.47 10.19 -9.88
CA HIS A 127 14.47 11.11 -8.75
C HIS A 127 13.06 11.40 -8.26
N ASN A 128 12.92 11.68 -6.96
CA ASN A 128 11.65 12.08 -6.37
C ASN A 128 11.87 12.84 -5.06
N PRO A 129 10.97 13.78 -4.70
CA PRO A 129 10.98 14.34 -3.35
C PRO A 129 10.65 13.26 -2.32
N THR A 130 11.35 13.31 -1.18
CA THR A 130 11.14 12.37 -0.08
C THR A 130 9.84 12.64 0.65
N ARG A 131 9.25 11.59 1.23
CA ARG A 131 7.96 11.61 1.91
C ARG A 131 7.99 10.91 3.28
N GLY A 132 9.15 10.90 3.94
CA GLY A 132 9.30 10.22 5.22
C GLY A 132 8.30 10.67 6.29
N GLN A 133 7.83 11.93 6.27
CA GLN A 133 6.79 12.41 7.18
C GLN A 133 5.47 11.64 7.05
N PHE A 134 5.28 10.89 5.98
CA PHE A 134 4.06 10.11 5.77
C PHE A 134 4.07 8.80 6.57
N LEU A 135 5.23 8.15 6.68
CA LEU A 135 5.42 6.87 7.37
C LEU A 135 6.08 7.02 8.73
N LEU A 136 7.22 7.71 8.81
CA LEU A 136 8.09 7.70 9.99
C LEU A 136 7.40 8.07 11.31
N PRO A 137 6.52 9.10 11.39
CA PRO A 137 5.82 9.42 12.63
C PRO A 137 4.84 8.34 13.11
N ASN A 138 4.44 7.43 12.23
CA ASN A 138 3.48 6.37 12.53
C ASN A 138 4.16 5.06 12.95
N VAL A 139 5.45 4.87 12.61
CA VAL A 139 6.21 3.64 12.91
C VAL A 139 6.22 3.29 14.39
N PRO A 140 6.47 4.22 15.33
CA PRO A 140 6.47 3.87 16.75
C PRO A 140 5.13 3.34 17.27
N ASN A 141 4.02 3.83 16.69
CA ASN A 141 2.68 3.44 17.12
C ASN A 141 2.13 2.19 16.44
N TYR A 142 2.43 2.00 15.15
CA TYR A 142 1.77 1.00 14.30
C TYR A 142 2.74 -0.02 13.69
N GLY A 143 4.05 0.26 13.68
CA GLY A 143 5.08 -0.71 13.31
C GLY A 143 5.04 -2.00 14.14
N PRO A 144 4.75 -1.96 15.46
CA PRO A 144 4.58 -3.15 16.27
C PRO A 144 3.46 -4.10 15.85
N PHE A 145 2.54 -3.69 14.99
CA PHE A 145 1.36 -4.48 14.58
C PHE A 145 1.52 -5.18 13.22
N LEU A 146 2.66 -5.02 12.58
CA LEU A 146 2.85 -5.51 11.21
C LEU A 146 2.75 -7.03 11.11
N ASP A 147 3.21 -7.79 12.11
CA ASP A 147 3.08 -9.25 12.09
C ASP A 147 1.61 -9.69 12.18
N GLU A 148 0.81 -9.08 13.04
CA GLU A 148 -0.60 -9.40 13.17
C GLU A 148 -1.39 -9.04 11.90
N TRP A 149 -1.10 -7.87 11.30
CA TRP A 149 -1.72 -7.51 10.02
C TRP A 149 -1.23 -8.39 8.87
N SER A 150 0.02 -8.86 8.91
CA SER A 150 0.54 -9.84 7.94
C SER A 150 -0.31 -11.11 7.93
N LEU A 151 -0.61 -11.68 9.10
CA LEU A 151 -1.48 -12.85 9.23
C LEU A 151 -2.87 -12.59 8.62
N ILE A 152 -3.42 -11.38 8.78
CA ILE A 152 -4.70 -11.02 8.17
C ILE A 152 -4.59 -11.02 6.64
N TYR A 153 -3.59 -10.33 6.05
CA TYR A 153 -3.43 -10.25 4.60
C TYR A 153 -3.21 -11.63 3.97
N GLU A 154 -2.33 -12.44 4.55
CA GLU A 154 -2.02 -13.80 4.08
C GLU A 154 -3.23 -14.70 4.09
N ARG A 155 -4.12 -14.55 5.08
CA ARG A 155 -5.37 -15.31 5.18
C ARG A 155 -6.32 -15.03 3.99
N PHE A 156 -6.22 -13.88 3.37
CA PHE A 156 -6.98 -13.52 2.17
C PHE A 156 -6.20 -13.78 0.87
N GLY A 157 -5.07 -14.50 0.91
CA GLY A 157 -4.27 -14.80 -0.26
C GLY A 157 -3.54 -13.58 -0.83
N VAL A 158 -3.24 -12.59 0.01
CA VAL A 158 -2.43 -11.43 -0.35
C VAL A 158 -1.07 -11.54 0.35
N PRO A 159 0.06 -11.53 -0.37
CA PRO A 159 1.36 -11.46 0.27
C PRO A 159 1.44 -10.28 1.22
N ALA A 160 1.82 -10.54 2.48
CA ALA A 160 1.81 -9.52 3.52
C ALA A 160 2.59 -8.27 3.12
N GLU A 161 3.79 -8.46 2.55
CA GLU A 161 4.63 -7.35 2.13
C GLU A 161 3.96 -6.46 1.07
N VAL A 162 3.19 -7.03 0.14
CA VAL A 162 2.48 -6.28 -0.90
C VAL A 162 1.33 -5.49 -0.29
N GLY A 163 0.49 -6.13 0.52
CA GLY A 163 -0.65 -5.48 1.15
C GLY A 163 -0.25 -4.38 2.12
N LEU A 164 0.77 -4.62 2.94
CA LEU A 164 1.28 -3.63 3.90
C LEU A 164 2.09 -2.52 3.22
N ALA A 165 2.82 -2.80 2.14
CA ALA A 165 3.44 -1.75 1.32
C ALA A 165 2.38 -0.85 0.70
N GLN A 166 1.25 -1.39 0.24
CA GLN A 166 0.10 -0.58 -0.18
C GLN A 166 -0.39 0.32 0.96
N ALA A 167 -0.55 -0.20 2.17
CA ALA A 167 -0.96 0.57 3.34
C ALA A 167 0.04 1.69 3.71
N ILE A 168 1.34 1.46 3.53
CA ILE A 168 2.36 2.50 3.65
C ILE A 168 2.09 3.63 2.66
N LEU A 169 1.86 3.33 1.39
CA LEU A 169 1.64 4.34 0.35
C LEU A 169 0.33 5.12 0.56
N GLU A 170 -0.72 4.45 0.98
CA GLU A 170 -2.06 5.04 1.10
C GLU A 170 -2.21 5.89 2.35
N SER A 171 -1.70 5.43 3.50
CA SER A 171 -2.00 6.04 4.80
C SER A 171 -0.80 6.20 5.72
N GLY A 172 0.39 5.68 5.38
CA GLY A 172 1.49 5.54 6.32
C GLY A 172 1.12 4.65 7.51
N LEU A 173 0.31 3.60 7.28
CA LEU A 173 -0.20 2.66 8.30
C LEU A 173 -1.28 3.24 9.23
N LYS A 174 -1.82 4.42 8.96
CA LYS A 174 -2.75 5.10 9.86
C LYS A 174 -4.22 4.87 9.50
N GLY A 175 -4.97 4.14 10.33
CA GLY A 175 -6.41 3.85 10.13
C GLY A 175 -7.31 5.07 10.16
N THR A 176 -6.89 6.15 10.82
CA THR A 176 -7.61 7.43 10.86
C THR A 176 -7.20 8.41 9.76
N ALA A 177 -6.31 8.01 8.84
CA ALA A 177 -5.86 8.88 7.75
C ALA A 177 -7.04 9.26 6.84
N ARG A 178 -7.11 10.54 6.47
CA ARG A 178 -8.15 11.08 5.59
C ARG A 178 -7.55 11.93 4.50
N SER A 179 -7.88 11.61 3.25
CA SER A 179 -7.42 12.41 2.10
C SER A 179 -8.33 13.61 1.84
N ARG A 180 -7.85 14.53 0.98
CA ARG A 180 -8.68 15.64 0.46
C ARG A 180 -9.93 15.17 -0.29
N ALA A 181 -9.90 13.98 -0.87
CA ALA A 181 -11.04 13.35 -1.55
C ALA A 181 -11.97 12.58 -0.59
N ASN A 182 -11.79 12.74 0.73
CA ASN A 182 -12.48 11.97 1.76
C ASN A 182 -12.28 10.45 1.68
N ALA A 183 -11.18 9.99 1.09
CA ALA A 183 -10.75 8.61 1.25
C ALA A 183 -10.25 8.40 2.69
N LEU A 184 -10.52 7.24 3.26
CA LEU A 184 -10.33 6.96 4.68
C LEU A 184 -9.52 5.69 4.89
N GLY A 185 -8.64 5.74 5.89
CA GLY A 185 -8.06 4.59 6.56
C GLY A 185 -6.90 3.93 5.86
N LEU A 186 -6.61 2.71 6.27
CA LEU A 186 -5.41 1.95 5.94
C LEU A 186 -5.14 1.87 4.43
N CYS A 187 -6.17 1.59 3.62
CA CYS A 187 -6.09 1.52 2.17
C CYS A 187 -6.85 2.64 1.44
N GLN A 188 -7.14 3.75 2.12
CA GLN A 188 -7.71 4.97 1.55
C GLN A 188 -8.94 4.74 0.66
N TRP A 189 -9.92 4.03 1.19
CA TRP A 189 -11.17 3.85 0.48
C TRP A 189 -12.00 5.12 0.44
N LEU A 190 -12.68 5.36 -0.68
CA LEU A 190 -13.61 6.47 -0.81
C LEU A 190 -14.82 6.29 0.12
N ARG A 191 -15.37 7.38 0.63
CA ARG A 191 -16.49 7.41 1.58
C ARG A 191 -17.65 6.50 1.20
N ARG A 192 -18.02 6.43 -0.08
CA ARG A 192 -19.09 5.55 -0.56
C ARG A 192 -18.84 4.06 -0.28
N ASN A 193 -17.56 3.65 -0.24
CA ASN A 193 -17.19 2.27 0.10
C ASN A 193 -17.28 2.05 1.61
N TRP A 194 -16.88 3.06 2.40
CA TRP A 194 -17.01 3.03 3.86
C TRP A 194 -18.46 3.01 4.35
N GLN A 195 -19.38 3.70 3.69
CA GLN A 195 -20.83 3.65 4.03
C GLN A 195 -21.37 2.22 3.96
N PHE A 196 -20.75 1.38 3.16
CA PHE A 196 -21.11 -0.03 3.11
C PHE A 196 -20.52 -0.78 4.32
N LEU A 197 -19.28 -0.49 4.71
CA LEU A 197 -18.65 -1.05 5.90
C LEU A 197 -19.29 -0.56 7.19
N ASP A 198 -19.76 0.68 7.24
CA ASP A 198 -20.51 1.24 8.38
C ASP A 198 -21.77 0.41 8.72
N ARG A 199 -22.34 -0.33 7.75
CA ARG A 199 -23.46 -1.25 8.00
C ARG A 199 -23.04 -2.58 8.62
N LEU A 200 -21.78 -2.96 8.44
CA LEU A 200 -21.21 -4.19 8.98
C LEU A 200 -20.54 -3.97 10.34
N SER A 201 -20.08 -2.76 10.56
CA SER A 201 -19.47 -2.34 11.81
C SER A 201 -20.30 -1.22 12.42
N PRO A 202 -21.11 -1.50 13.45
CA PRO A 202 -22.06 -0.54 14.02
C PRO A 202 -21.39 0.62 14.76
N ALA A 203 -20.06 0.57 14.95
CA ALA A 203 -19.35 1.52 15.76
C ALA A 203 -18.27 2.29 14.99
N VAL A 204 -18.28 3.62 15.14
CA VAL A 204 -17.27 4.53 14.57
C VAL A 204 -15.84 4.12 14.95
N ILE A 205 -15.64 3.54 16.14
CA ILE A 205 -14.32 3.10 16.60
C ILE A 205 -13.70 2.04 15.70
N GLU A 206 -14.51 1.13 15.14
CA GLU A 206 -14.06 0.08 14.24
C GLU A 206 -13.74 0.62 12.86
N ALA A 207 -14.55 1.56 12.35
CA ALA A 207 -14.37 2.15 11.02
C ALA A 207 -13.01 2.86 10.88
N TYR A 208 -12.42 3.32 11.98
CA TYR A 208 -11.12 4.01 12.00
C TYR A 208 -9.97 3.13 12.54
N ASN A 209 -10.21 1.83 12.74
CA ASN A 209 -9.22 0.90 13.28
C ASN A 209 -8.54 0.12 12.16
N GLN A 210 -7.20 0.09 12.15
CA GLN A 210 -6.41 -0.59 11.13
C GLN A 210 -6.69 -2.10 11.10
N THR A 211 -6.80 -2.73 12.27
CA THR A 211 -7.04 -4.18 12.38
C THR A 211 -8.43 -4.55 11.86
N THR A 212 -9.44 -3.70 12.05
CA THR A 212 -10.75 -3.86 11.41
C THR A 212 -10.69 -3.63 9.89
N GLN A 213 -9.89 -2.68 9.43
CA GLN A 213 -9.78 -2.32 8.02
C GLN A 213 -8.97 -3.35 7.20
N ALA A 214 -7.94 -3.95 7.80
CA ALA A 214 -7.01 -4.85 7.13
C ALA A 214 -7.70 -6.00 6.35
N PRO A 215 -8.67 -6.77 6.90
CA PRO A 215 -9.32 -7.83 6.16
C PRO A 215 -10.09 -7.32 4.94
N TYR A 216 -10.70 -6.14 5.00
CA TYR A 216 -11.41 -5.55 3.85
C TYR A 216 -10.45 -5.08 2.77
N CYS A 217 -9.32 -4.48 3.16
CA CYS A 217 -8.25 -4.11 2.25
C CYS A 217 -7.69 -5.35 1.54
N ALA A 218 -7.39 -6.39 2.31
CA ALA A 218 -6.86 -7.66 1.81
C ALA A 218 -7.86 -8.35 0.86
N ALA A 219 -9.12 -8.51 1.26
CA ALA A 219 -10.16 -9.13 0.44
C ALA A 219 -10.36 -8.40 -0.89
N TYR A 220 -10.39 -7.07 -0.87
CA TYR A 220 -10.53 -6.28 -2.11
C TYR A 220 -9.35 -6.48 -3.06
N LEU A 221 -8.11 -6.43 -2.54
CA LEU A 221 -6.91 -6.65 -3.34
C LEU A 221 -6.84 -8.10 -3.87
N SER A 222 -7.23 -9.08 -3.04
CA SER A 222 -7.30 -10.49 -3.44
C SER A 222 -8.26 -10.70 -4.62
N VAL A 223 -9.48 -10.16 -4.55
CA VAL A 223 -10.45 -10.23 -5.64
C VAL A 223 -9.91 -9.62 -6.92
N LEU A 224 -9.30 -8.45 -6.85
CA LEU A 224 -8.70 -7.81 -8.03
C LEU A 224 -7.52 -8.64 -8.58
N ALA A 225 -6.65 -9.15 -7.72
CA ALA A 225 -5.52 -9.97 -8.13
C ALA A 225 -5.98 -11.29 -8.80
N THR A 226 -7.04 -11.90 -8.31
CA THR A 226 -7.66 -13.08 -8.91
C THR A 226 -8.26 -12.76 -10.27
N MET A 227 -8.98 -11.64 -10.41
CA MET A 227 -9.58 -11.21 -11.69
C MET A 227 -8.54 -10.93 -12.77
N TYR A 228 -7.40 -10.37 -12.41
CA TYR A 228 -6.33 -10.05 -13.36
C TYR A 228 -5.28 -11.16 -13.50
N GLY A 229 -5.25 -12.14 -12.60
CA GLY A 229 -4.18 -13.13 -12.49
C GLY A 229 -2.83 -12.53 -12.05
N THR A 230 -2.82 -11.30 -11.50
CA THR A 230 -1.59 -10.53 -11.17
C THR A 230 -1.91 -9.39 -10.19
N PHE A 231 -0.97 -9.06 -9.29
CA PHE A 231 -1.08 -7.91 -8.39
C PHE A 231 -0.81 -6.56 -9.09
N ILE A 232 -0.10 -6.53 -10.22
CA ILE A 232 0.31 -5.31 -10.91
C ILE A 232 -0.90 -4.43 -11.29
N PRO A 233 -1.82 -4.86 -12.18
CA PRO A 233 -3.03 -4.09 -12.49
C PRO A 233 -4.01 -4.02 -11.31
N ALA A 234 -4.03 -5.02 -10.41
CA ALA A 234 -4.88 -5.02 -9.24
C ALA A 234 -4.59 -3.84 -8.30
N LEU A 235 -3.33 -3.63 -7.96
CA LEU A 235 -2.85 -2.49 -7.18
C LEU A 235 -3.20 -1.17 -7.88
N SER A 236 -2.98 -1.11 -9.19
CA SER A 236 -3.25 0.09 -9.97
C SER A 236 -4.75 0.38 -10.09
N GLU A 237 -5.61 -0.64 -10.14
CA GLU A 237 -7.07 -0.44 -10.11
C GLU A 237 -7.54 0.12 -8.77
N HIS A 238 -6.99 -0.39 -7.67
CA HIS A 238 -7.27 0.17 -6.36
C HIS A 238 -7.06 1.69 -6.34
N HIS A 239 -5.93 2.16 -6.88
CA HIS A 239 -5.54 3.57 -6.84
C HIS A 239 -6.21 4.43 -7.91
N SER A 240 -6.26 3.97 -9.16
CA SER A 240 -6.70 4.76 -10.32
C SER A 240 -8.09 4.40 -10.85
N GLY A 241 -8.62 3.25 -10.46
CA GLY A 241 -9.90 2.69 -10.89
C GLY A 241 -9.83 1.93 -12.20
N GLY A 242 -10.74 0.97 -12.36
CA GLY A 242 -10.73 -0.02 -13.44
C GLY A 242 -10.78 0.54 -14.87
N VAL A 243 -11.36 1.74 -15.07
CA VAL A 243 -11.36 2.39 -16.40
C VAL A 243 -9.95 2.74 -16.85
N ASN A 244 -9.10 3.24 -15.93
CA ASN A 244 -7.72 3.59 -16.25
C ASN A 244 -6.87 2.34 -16.49
N VAL A 245 -7.07 1.30 -15.68
CA VAL A 245 -6.40 0.01 -15.88
C VAL A 245 -6.81 -0.63 -17.19
N GLY A 246 -8.11 -0.64 -17.51
CA GLY A 246 -8.60 -1.16 -18.78
C GLY A 246 -8.00 -0.45 -20.00
N ARG A 247 -7.84 0.88 -19.94
CA ARG A 247 -7.14 1.63 -21.00
C ARG A 247 -5.68 1.23 -21.13
N ALA A 248 -4.98 1.04 -20.02
CA ALA A 248 -3.60 0.58 -20.05
C ALA A 248 -3.49 -0.81 -20.67
N LEU A 249 -4.33 -1.76 -20.29
CA LEU A 249 -4.36 -3.11 -20.85
C LEU A 249 -4.61 -3.11 -22.36
N ILE A 250 -5.65 -2.39 -22.82
CA ILE A 250 -5.98 -2.29 -24.26
C ILE A 250 -4.82 -1.65 -25.05
N ASN A 251 -4.21 -0.59 -24.54
CA ASN A 251 -3.08 0.03 -25.20
C ASN A 251 -1.86 -0.89 -25.22
N GLY A 252 -1.59 -1.59 -24.12
CA GLY A 252 -0.48 -2.55 -24.06
C GLY A 252 -0.65 -3.75 -24.98
N GLU A 253 -1.87 -4.28 -25.11
CA GLU A 253 -2.20 -5.31 -26.09
C GLU A 253 -1.89 -4.85 -27.53
N ARG A 254 -2.32 -3.63 -27.89
CA ARG A 254 -2.03 -3.00 -29.19
C ARG A 254 -0.54 -2.77 -29.45
N LEU A 255 0.23 -2.63 -28.37
CA LEU A 255 1.70 -2.49 -28.43
C LEU A 255 2.43 -3.86 -28.44
N GLY A 256 1.70 -4.97 -28.46
CA GLY A 256 2.25 -6.32 -28.55
C GLY A 256 2.46 -7.04 -27.21
N GLY A 257 1.94 -6.52 -26.12
CA GLY A 257 1.94 -7.22 -24.84
C GLY A 257 1.11 -8.50 -24.87
N VAL A 258 1.68 -9.62 -24.47
CA VAL A 258 1.04 -10.94 -24.54
C VAL A 258 0.29 -11.27 -23.26
N THR A 259 0.93 -11.07 -22.11
CA THR A 259 0.33 -11.32 -20.80
C THR A 259 -0.33 -10.06 -20.23
N THR A 260 -1.30 -10.23 -19.32
CA THR A 260 -1.92 -9.08 -18.59
C THR A 260 -0.87 -8.19 -17.92
N ARG A 261 0.23 -8.78 -17.44
CA ARG A 261 1.36 -8.05 -16.83
C ARG A 261 2.05 -7.15 -17.85
N GLU A 262 2.47 -7.74 -18.97
CA GLU A 262 3.13 -7.01 -20.06
C GLU A 262 2.22 -5.93 -20.64
N GLN A 263 0.97 -6.28 -20.92
CA GLN A 263 -0.04 -5.33 -21.43
C GLN A 263 -0.16 -4.12 -20.49
N TYR A 264 -0.26 -4.35 -19.17
CA TYR A 264 -0.33 -3.24 -18.23
C TYR A 264 0.95 -2.42 -18.21
N MET A 265 2.14 -3.07 -18.16
CA MET A 265 3.42 -2.36 -18.12
C MET A 265 3.67 -1.54 -19.38
N MET A 266 3.46 -2.11 -20.57
CA MET A 266 3.60 -1.41 -21.85
C MET A 266 2.60 -0.26 -21.99
N GLY A 267 1.33 -0.49 -21.67
CA GLY A 267 0.30 0.55 -21.74
C GLY A 267 0.48 1.66 -20.71
N SER A 268 0.99 1.35 -19.54
CA SER A 268 1.34 2.36 -18.53
C SER A 268 2.57 3.18 -18.92
N GLN A 269 3.56 2.55 -19.56
CA GLN A 269 4.71 3.26 -20.13
C GLN A 269 4.27 4.21 -21.25
N PHE A 270 3.47 3.70 -22.18
CA PHE A 270 2.90 4.52 -23.25
C PHE A 270 2.14 5.75 -22.71
N ALA A 271 1.36 5.57 -21.65
CA ALA A 271 0.67 6.70 -21.00
C ALA A 271 1.63 7.70 -20.35
N GLN A 272 2.77 7.24 -19.83
CA GLN A 272 3.83 8.11 -19.31
C GLN A 272 4.47 8.90 -20.43
N ASP A 273 4.80 8.26 -21.54
CA ASP A 273 5.45 8.88 -22.70
C ASP A 273 4.53 9.92 -23.34
N LEU A 274 3.25 9.61 -23.50
CA LEU A 274 2.23 10.57 -23.94
C LEU A 274 2.17 11.80 -23.04
N ARG A 275 2.35 11.67 -21.72
CA ARG A 275 2.40 12.80 -20.80
C ARG A 275 3.60 13.70 -21.06
N GLY A 276 4.76 13.10 -21.38
CA GLY A 276 5.98 13.84 -21.72
C GLY A 276 5.85 14.62 -23.02
N VAL A 277 5.11 14.11 -24.00
CA VAL A 277 4.91 14.71 -25.34
C VAL A 277 3.69 15.62 -25.39
N ALA A 278 2.73 15.49 -24.47
CA ALA A 278 1.47 16.21 -24.47
C ALA A 278 1.68 17.70 -24.18
N LEU A 279 1.86 18.47 -25.23
CA LEU A 279 1.70 19.90 -25.22
C LEU A 279 0.27 20.28 -24.78
N GLN A 280 0.06 21.52 -24.38
CA GLN A 280 -1.21 21.98 -23.83
C GLN A 280 -2.44 21.64 -24.69
N ARG A 281 -2.31 21.69 -26.01
CA ARG A 281 -3.38 21.34 -26.97
C ARG A 281 -3.74 19.85 -27.01
N TYR A 282 -2.89 18.96 -26.47
CA TYR A 282 -3.14 17.52 -26.41
C TYR A 282 -3.65 17.04 -25.05
N ARG A 283 -3.95 17.96 -24.13
CA ARG A 283 -4.49 17.61 -22.80
C ARG A 283 -5.75 16.74 -22.89
N ASP A 284 -6.59 16.99 -23.87
CA ASP A 284 -7.83 16.23 -24.05
C ASP A 284 -7.57 14.82 -24.56
N LEU A 285 -6.58 14.64 -25.45
CA LEU A 285 -6.09 13.30 -25.84
C LEU A 285 -5.54 12.56 -24.64
N TYR A 286 -4.70 13.21 -23.82
CA TYR A 286 -4.20 12.60 -22.60
C TYR A 286 -5.31 12.24 -21.59
N ARG A 287 -6.32 13.10 -21.43
CA ARG A 287 -7.50 12.81 -20.59
C ARG A 287 -8.27 11.58 -21.09
N THR A 288 -8.32 11.37 -22.39
CA THR A 288 -9.04 10.26 -23.01
C THR A 288 -8.26 8.95 -22.97
N TYR A 289 -6.96 8.98 -23.26
CA TYR A 289 -6.10 7.80 -23.45
C TYR A 289 -5.03 7.63 -22.38
N GLY A 290 -4.68 8.67 -21.64
CA GLY A 290 -3.70 8.61 -20.56
C GLY A 290 -4.20 7.85 -19.35
N VAL A 291 -3.27 7.33 -18.56
CA VAL A 291 -3.51 6.69 -17.27
C VAL A 291 -2.91 7.57 -16.18
N ARG A 292 -3.67 7.79 -15.11
CA ARG A 292 -3.13 8.45 -13.91
C ARG A 292 -2.42 7.42 -13.06
N SER A 293 -1.35 7.86 -12.38
CA SER A 293 -0.63 7.02 -11.40
C SER A 293 -0.09 5.70 -11.98
N PHE A 294 0.46 5.76 -13.16
CA PHE A 294 1.04 4.63 -13.89
C PHE A 294 2.23 3.96 -13.19
N ARG A 295 2.77 4.56 -12.11
CA ARG A 295 3.88 4.00 -11.30
C ARG A 295 3.42 3.38 -9.98
N TYR A 296 2.12 3.26 -9.74
CA TYR A 296 1.63 2.86 -8.43
C TYR A 296 2.09 1.45 -8.03
N ALA A 297 1.98 0.48 -8.93
CA ALA A 297 2.43 -0.89 -8.65
C ALA A 297 3.93 -0.95 -8.35
N GLU A 298 4.79 -0.28 -9.15
CA GLU A 298 6.24 -0.24 -8.89
C GLU A 298 6.57 0.40 -7.53
N MET A 299 5.80 1.42 -7.11
CA MET A 299 5.95 2.04 -5.80
C MET A 299 5.62 1.05 -4.67
N VAL A 300 4.57 0.27 -4.81
CA VAL A 300 4.20 -0.77 -3.83
C VAL A 300 5.30 -1.83 -3.77
N PHE A 301 5.71 -2.39 -4.91
CA PHE A 301 6.77 -3.41 -4.95
C PHE A 301 8.09 -2.91 -4.36
N GLY A 302 8.48 -1.67 -4.61
CA GLY A 302 9.67 -1.06 -4.01
C GLY A 302 9.57 -0.91 -2.49
N ASN A 303 8.37 -0.66 -1.96
CA ASN A 303 8.16 -0.52 -0.52
C ASN A 303 7.98 -1.86 0.23
N THR A 304 7.92 -3.01 -0.44
CA THR A 304 7.94 -4.32 0.23
C THR A 304 9.20 -4.51 1.09
N VAL A 305 10.31 -3.90 0.68
CA VAL A 305 11.57 -3.87 1.45
C VAL A 305 11.36 -3.17 2.80
N ASN A 306 10.64 -2.05 2.82
CA ASN A 306 10.34 -1.31 4.04
C ASN A 306 9.48 -2.13 5.01
N VAL A 307 8.51 -2.88 4.50
CA VAL A 307 7.69 -3.78 5.34
C VAL A 307 8.56 -4.83 6.02
N ARG A 308 9.40 -5.54 5.25
CA ARG A 308 10.32 -6.55 5.81
C ARG A 308 11.28 -5.96 6.83
N ARG A 309 11.84 -4.79 6.52
CA ARG A 309 12.74 -4.07 7.41
C ARG A 309 12.05 -3.69 8.72
N LEU A 310 10.88 -3.07 8.65
CA LEU A 310 10.12 -2.66 9.84
C LEU A 310 9.71 -3.87 10.70
N ARG A 311 9.30 -4.98 10.10
CA ARG A 311 8.99 -6.21 10.84
C ARG A 311 10.21 -6.80 11.56
N ALA A 312 11.41 -6.66 10.98
CA ALA A 312 12.64 -7.16 11.57
C ALA A 312 13.22 -6.22 12.64
N GLU A 313 13.09 -4.91 12.48
CA GLU A 313 13.72 -3.90 13.34
C GLU A 313 12.82 -3.42 14.49
N VAL A 314 11.48 -3.49 14.31
CA VAL A 314 10.51 -3.03 15.32
C VAL A 314 10.02 -4.24 16.12
N PRO A 315 10.10 -4.21 17.47
CA PRO A 315 9.52 -5.26 18.30
C PRO A 315 8.04 -5.43 17.99
N GLN A 316 7.62 -6.67 17.69
CA GLN A 316 6.25 -6.97 17.29
C GLN A 316 5.37 -7.27 18.50
N GLU A 317 4.12 -6.85 18.45
CA GLU A 317 3.12 -7.01 19.50
C GLU A 317 1.92 -7.80 18.96
N ARG A 318 1.33 -8.61 19.83
CA ARG A 318 0.10 -9.34 19.52
C ARG A 318 -1.10 -8.40 19.56
N ILE A 319 -2.12 -8.76 18.77
CA ILE A 319 -3.43 -8.08 18.80
C ILE A 319 -4.52 -9.13 18.95
N PHE A 320 -5.36 -8.98 19.97
CA PHE A 320 -6.58 -9.78 20.15
C PHE A 320 -7.80 -8.90 19.95
N GLY A 321 -8.75 -9.34 19.16
CA GLY A 321 -10.05 -8.68 18.99
C GLY A 321 -11.10 -9.31 19.88
N MET A 322 -11.82 -8.49 20.63
CA MET A 322 -12.93 -8.93 21.50
C MET A 322 -14.19 -8.19 21.16
N ARG A 323 -15.26 -8.92 20.83
CA ARG A 323 -16.57 -8.34 20.58
C ARG A 323 -17.36 -8.18 21.87
N THR A 324 -17.69 -6.95 22.21
CA THR A 324 -18.36 -6.64 23.48
C THR A 324 -19.84 -7.02 23.47
N SER A 325 -20.33 -7.59 24.58
CA SER A 325 -21.76 -7.91 24.78
C SER A 325 -22.51 -6.78 25.51
N ARG A 326 -21.81 -5.80 26.05
CA ARG A 326 -22.33 -4.62 26.76
C ARG A 326 -21.43 -3.42 26.50
N PRO A 327 -21.88 -2.19 26.82
CA PRO A 327 -21.00 -1.04 26.77
C PRO A 327 -19.87 -1.16 27.80
N ILE A 328 -18.62 -0.82 27.41
CA ILE A 328 -17.45 -0.90 28.27
C ILE A 328 -16.73 0.44 28.27
N MET A 329 -16.51 1.00 29.49
CA MET A 329 -15.76 2.25 29.64
C MET A 329 -14.25 2.01 29.52
N VAL A 330 -13.50 2.96 28.97
CA VAL A 330 -12.02 2.89 28.92
C VAL A 330 -11.42 2.67 30.31
N GLY A 331 -11.98 3.30 31.37
CA GLY A 331 -11.53 3.10 32.74
C GLY A 331 -11.76 1.68 33.29
N GLU A 332 -12.72 0.92 32.75
CA GLU A 332 -12.87 -0.51 33.07
C GLU A 332 -11.79 -1.33 32.37
N ILE A 333 -11.50 -1.01 31.09
CA ILE A 333 -10.46 -1.70 30.33
C ILE A 333 -9.10 -1.53 31.03
N THR A 334 -8.72 -0.29 31.36
CA THR A 334 -7.44 -0.01 32.02
C THR A 334 -7.29 -0.71 33.38
N LYS A 335 -8.38 -0.86 34.14
CA LYS A 335 -8.37 -1.60 35.40
C LYS A 335 -8.15 -3.12 35.20
N ARG A 336 -8.64 -3.69 34.11
CA ARG A 336 -8.55 -5.14 33.85
C ARG A 336 -7.25 -5.56 33.19
N THR A 337 -6.69 -4.67 32.34
CA THR A 337 -5.51 -4.96 31.53
C THR A 337 -4.22 -4.33 32.07
N HIS A 338 -4.32 -3.49 33.09
CA HIS A 338 -3.21 -2.66 33.59
C HIS A 338 -2.59 -1.70 32.54
N LEU A 339 -3.21 -1.60 31.36
CA LEU A 339 -2.82 -0.65 30.32
C LEU A 339 -3.25 0.77 30.70
N THR A 340 -2.46 1.74 30.27
CA THR A 340 -2.86 3.16 30.30
C THR A 340 -3.93 3.44 29.24
N ALA A 341 -4.69 4.51 29.40
CA ALA A 341 -5.66 4.93 28.38
C ALA A 341 -5.00 5.20 27.02
N THR A 342 -3.76 5.72 27.02
CA THR A 342 -2.97 5.98 25.81
C THR A 342 -2.61 4.66 25.10
N GLU A 343 -2.22 3.64 25.84
CA GLU A 343 -1.94 2.31 25.27
C GLU A 343 -3.21 1.69 24.69
N VAL A 344 -4.34 1.74 25.39
CA VAL A 344 -5.62 1.29 24.87
C VAL A 344 -5.98 2.03 23.57
N GLN A 345 -5.76 3.34 23.49
CA GLN A 345 -6.00 4.13 22.28
C GLN A 345 -5.03 3.78 21.14
N ARG A 346 -3.82 3.37 21.41
CA ARG A 346 -2.88 2.93 20.37
C ARG A 346 -3.43 1.74 19.58
N PHE A 347 -4.05 0.77 20.27
CA PHE A 347 -4.76 -0.33 19.64
C PHE A 347 -6.10 0.08 19.03
N ASN A 348 -6.73 1.13 19.55
CA ASN A 348 -8.07 1.61 19.18
C ASN A 348 -8.08 3.11 18.94
N PRO A 349 -7.53 3.61 17.81
CA PRO A 349 -7.22 5.04 17.61
C PRO A 349 -8.42 5.99 17.70
N ALA A 350 -9.64 5.49 17.45
CA ALA A 350 -10.87 6.30 17.54
C ALA A 350 -11.64 6.11 18.86
N LEU A 351 -11.12 5.30 19.79
CA LEU A 351 -11.75 5.09 21.09
C LEU A 351 -11.42 6.26 22.03
N THR A 352 -12.45 6.98 22.45
CA THR A 352 -12.28 8.14 23.34
C THR A 352 -12.78 7.87 24.76
N ARG A 353 -13.93 7.27 24.92
CA ARG A 353 -14.56 7.12 26.24
C ARG A 353 -15.14 5.73 26.50
N GLN A 354 -15.83 5.16 25.53
CA GLN A 354 -16.63 3.97 25.70
C GLN A 354 -16.64 3.13 24.43
N VAL A 355 -16.54 1.79 24.58
CA VAL A 355 -16.79 0.81 23.55
C VAL A 355 -18.29 0.49 23.55
N PRO A 356 -19.03 0.71 22.45
CA PRO A 356 -20.46 0.34 22.38
C PRO A 356 -20.66 -1.17 22.42
N THR A 357 -21.87 -1.59 22.76
CA THR A 357 -22.31 -3.00 22.64
C THR A 357 -22.17 -3.47 21.19
N GLY A 358 -21.65 -4.69 21.00
CA GLY A 358 -21.45 -5.31 19.70
C GLY A 358 -20.26 -4.78 18.89
N ALA A 359 -19.55 -3.79 19.43
CA ALA A 359 -18.30 -3.29 18.81
C ALA A 359 -17.11 -4.17 19.18
N THR A 360 -16.08 -4.16 18.34
CA THR A 360 -14.83 -4.86 18.60
C THR A 360 -13.82 -3.91 19.23
N ILE A 361 -13.19 -4.35 20.31
CA ILE A 361 -12.02 -3.74 20.92
C ILE A 361 -10.79 -4.60 20.65
N TYR A 362 -9.65 -3.95 20.42
CA TYR A 362 -8.36 -4.59 20.19
C TYR A 362 -7.41 -4.33 21.35
N LEU A 363 -6.72 -5.35 21.84
CA LEU A 363 -5.79 -5.29 22.97
C LEU A 363 -4.62 -6.26 22.74
N PRO A 364 -3.48 -6.10 23.46
CA PRO A 364 -2.34 -7.00 23.31
C PRO A 364 -2.57 -8.41 23.88
N GLU A 365 -3.60 -8.60 24.66
CA GLU A 365 -3.98 -9.87 25.28
C GLU A 365 -5.49 -10.13 25.19
N PHE A 366 -5.88 -11.38 25.24
CA PHE A 366 -7.28 -11.75 25.29
C PHE A 366 -7.81 -11.65 26.74
N VAL A 367 -8.87 -10.86 26.92
CA VAL A 367 -9.55 -10.62 28.20
C VAL A 367 -11.01 -11.09 28.09
N PRO A 368 -11.35 -12.32 28.52
CA PRO A 368 -12.69 -12.90 28.32
C PRO A 368 -13.84 -12.05 28.86
N GLU A 369 -13.61 -11.32 29.95
CA GLU A 369 -14.60 -10.45 30.60
C GLU A 369 -14.98 -9.22 29.77
N LEU A 370 -14.17 -8.86 28.77
CA LEU A 370 -14.44 -7.75 27.88
C LEU A 370 -15.25 -8.15 26.65
N GLY A 371 -15.23 -9.43 26.26
CA GLY A 371 -16.02 -9.90 25.13
C GLY A 371 -15.56 -11.24 24.54
N ALA A 372 -16.29 -11.68 23.52
CA ALA A 372 -15.96 -12.89 22.78
C ALA A 372 -14.76 -12.66 21.84
N ASP A 373 -13.85 -13.65 21.76
CA ASP A 373 -12.72 -13.61 20.83
C ASP A 373 -13.19 -13.63 19.37
N VAL A 374 -12.76 -12.61 18.61
CA VAL A 374 -13.00 -12.46 17.18
C VAL A 374 -11.71 -12.40 16.37
N SER A 375 -10.59 -12.83 16.96
CA SER A 375 -9.26 -12.84 16.33
C SER A 375 -9.12 -13.99 15.34
N PHE A 376 -9.90 -13.95 14.26
CA PHE A 376 -9.97 -15.03 13.27
C PHE A 376 -8.60 -15.32 12.61
N TRP A 377 -7.70 -14.37 12.59
CA TRP A 377 -6.36 -14.50 11.99
C TRP A 377 -5.41 -15.37 12.81
N HIS A 378 -5.70 -15.63 14.09
CA HIS A 378 -4.94 -16.56 14.93
C HIS A 378 -5.38 -18.02 14.76
N ARG A 379 -6.54 -18.27 14.16
CA ARG A 379 -7.05 -19.62 13.95
C ARG A 379 -6.40 -20.23 12.72
N PRO A 380 -6.03 -21.51 12.72
CA PRO A 380 -5.60 -22.16 11.50
C PRO A 380 -6.73 -22.10 10.46
N PRO A 381 -6.41 -22.00 9.15
CA PRO A 381 -7.42 -22.19 8.10
C PRO A 381 -8.09 -23.56 8.30
N ASP A 382 -9.42 -23.62 8.12
CA ASP A 382 -10.17 -24.86 8.25
C ASP A 382 -9.72 -25.87 7.19
N PRO A 383 -9.10 -26.99 7.55
CA PRO A 383 -8.59 -27.97 6.59
C PRO A 383 -9.70 -28.65 5.77
N SER A 384 -10.95 -28.65 6.23
CA SER A 384 -12.08 -29.24 5.50
C SER A 384 -12.42 -28.45 4.24
N PHE A 385 -12.14 -27.16 4.21
CA PHE A 385 -12.35 -26.31 3.04
C PHE A 385 -11.32 -26.56 1.93
N SER A 386 -10.06 -26.86 2.29
CA SER A 386 -9.01 -27.20 1.33
C SER A 386 -9.30 -28.53 0.62
N ALA A 387 -9.72 -29.55 1.41
CA ALA A 387 -10.02 -30.88 0.90
C ALA A 387 -11.26 -30.93 -0.02
N ALA A 388 -12.24 -30.06 0.21
CA ALA A 388 -13.44 -29.99 -0.65
C ALA A 388 -13.13 -29.41 -2.05
N LEU A 389 -12.14 -28.52 -2.18
CA LEU A 389 -11.72 -27.97 -3.46
C LEU A 389 -10.86 -28.93 -4.28
N ASP A 390 -9.96 -29.69 -3.62
CA ASP A 390 -9.14 -30.70 -4.29
C ASP A 390 -9.99 -31.85 -4.86
N SER A 391 -11.25 -32.02 -4.40
CA SER A 391 -12.19 -32.99 -4.93
C SER A 391 -13.02 -32.47 -6.12
N PHE A 392 -12.96 -31.17 -6.46
CA PHE A 392 -13.68 -30.54 -7.57
C PHE A 392 -12.77 -30.16 -8.77
N LEU A 393 -11.44 -30.27 -8.60
CA LEU A 393 -10.43 -30.12 -9.65
C LEU A 393 -9.93 -31.49 -10.14
#